data_0e16855063915beea1801e8eafc13e4f
#
_entry.id   0e16855063915beea1801e8eafc13e4f
#
_cell.length_a   1.000
_cell.length_b   1.000
_cell.length_c   1.000
_cell.angle_alpha   90.00
_cell.angle_beta   90.00
_cell.angle_gamma   90.00
#
_symmetry.space_group_name_H-M   'P 1'
#
loop_
_entity.id
_entity.type
_entity.pdbx_description
1 polymer ?
#
loop_
_entity_poly.entity_id
_entity_poly.type
_entity_poly.pdbx_seq_one_letter_code
_entity_poly.pdbx_strand_id
1 'polypeptide(L)'
;MSTIQPNIEQPISEEMQLVRRAKRGDDTAFEELVRRYDRNVFRIAQHITQNREDAEDVVQEAFLKAYGNLAKFQEQSKFYTWLVRIAVNEALLKLRRRKPERTVSLDEEVKTEDDSLPREVADWSPNPEQMYNQEELRDILTRTIQGLPQGFRTVFVLRDVEGLSTEETAQALELSIPAVKSRLLRARLQLRERLNRFFQKKASGDGDQ
;
A
#
# COMPACT_ATOMS: atom_id res chain seq x y z
N MET A 1 35.45 16.23 -33.71
CA MET A 1 35.99 15.79 -32.41
C MET A 1 34.79 15.73 -31.46
N SER A 2 34.18 14.54 -31.33
CA SER A 2 33.06 14.34 -30.42
C SER A 2 33.60 14.02 -29.03
N THR A 3 33.30 14.90 -28.09
CA THR A 3 33.66 14.73 -26.69
C THR A 3 32.70 13.72 -26.09
N ILE A 4 33.18 12.51 -25.84
CA ILE A 4 32.48 11.49 -25.06
C ILE A 4 32.46 11.98 -23.59
N GLN A 5 31.29 12.43 -23.13
CA GLN A 5 31.13 12.70 -21.72
C GLN A 5 31.18 11.36 -20.95
N PRO A 6 31.94 11.24 -19.84
CA PRO A 6 31.95 10.05 -19.03
C PRO A 6 30.58 9.90 -18.38
N ASN A 7 29.96 8.74 -18.58
CA ASN A 7 28.77 8.29 -17.87
C ASN A 7 29.11 8.27 -16.38
N ILE A 8 28.67 9.27 -15.64
CA ILE A 8 28.79 9.30 -14.17
C ILE A 8 27.82 8.22 -13.67
N GLU A 9 28.35 7.02 -13.37
CA GLU A 9 27.61 5.97 -12.68
C GLU A 9 27.03 6.55 -11.40
N GLN A 10 25.70 6.65 -11.34
CA GLN A 10 25.01 7.07 -10.13
C GLN A 10 25.40 6.09 -9.00
N PRO A 11 25.73 6.57 -7.80
CA PRO A 11 26.15 5.69 -6.70
C PRO A 11 25.03 4.67 -6.45
N ILE A 12 25.42 3.39 -6.48
CA ILE A 12 24.52 2.27 -6.22
C ILE A 12 23.89 2.49 -4.85
N SER A 13 22.54 2.50 -4.77
CA SER A 13 21.85 2.70 -3.51
C SER A 13 22.26 1.65 -2.47
N GLU A 14 22.24 2.02 -1.18
CA GLU A 14 22.54 1.07 -0.09
C GLU A 14 21.68 -0.19 -0.17
N GLU A 15 20.38 -0.04 -0.51
CA GLU A 15 19.48 -1.16 -0.74
C GLU A 15 20.05 -2.13 -1.78
N MET A 16 20.51 -1.61 -2.91
CA MET A 16 21.02 -2.43 -4.00
C MET A 16 22.36 -3.11 -3.63
N GLN A 17 23.18 -2.47 -2.81
CA GLN A 17 24.40 -3.09 -2.28
C GLN A 17 24.06 -4.29 -1.39
N LEU A 18 23.07 -4.16 -0.48
CA LEU A 18 22.58 -5.25 0.36
C LEU A 18 22.03 -6.40 -0.50
N VAL A 19 21.21 -6.09 -1.49
CA VAL A 19 20.65 -7.08 -2.42
C VAL A 19 21.78 -7.86 -3.13
N ARG A 20 22.79 -7.19 -3.66
CA ARG A 20 23.92 -7.84 -4.35
C ARG A 20 24.77 -8.69 -3.42
N ARG A 21 24.94 -8.28 -2.16
CA ARG A 21 25.62 -9.10 -1.14
C ARG A 21 24.80 -10.34 -0.81
N ALA A 22 23.50 -10.18 -0.55
CA ALA A 22 22.58 -11.28 -0.25
C ALA A 22 22.51 -12.30 -1.42
N LYS A 23 22.50 -11.83 -2.68
CA LYS A 23 22.58 -12.71 -3.87
C LYS A 23 23.85 -13.56 -3.93
N ARG A 24 24.94 -13.12 -3.30
CA ARG A 24 26.20 -13.86 -3.21
C ARG A 24 26.27 -14.79 -1.99
N GLY A 25 25.17 -14.94 -1.25
CA GLY A 25 25.08 -15.82 -0.08
C GLY A 25 25.44 -15.14 1.24
N ASP A 26 25.44 -13.80 1.30
CA ASP A 26 25.62 -13.06 2.54
C ASP A 26 24.26 -12.95 3.26
N ASP A 27 24.00 -13.90 4.18
CA ASP A 27 22.76 -13.97 4.93
C ASP A 27 22.56 -12.73 5.82
N THR A 28 23.64 -12.12 6.34
CA THR A 28 23.56 -10.91 7.15
C THR A 28 23.03 -9.72 6.36
N ALA A 29 23.35 -9.64 5.07
CA ALA A 29 22.81 -8.62 4.18
C ALA A 29 21.30 -8.82 3.93
N PHE A 30 20.83 -10.07 3.85
CA PHE A 30 19.39 -10.34 3.74
C PHE A 30 18.66 -10.05 5.05
N GLU A 31 19.22 -10.40 6.20
CA GLU A 31 18.66 -10.03 7.51
C GLU A 31 18.48 -8.51 7.64
N GLU A 32 19.42 -7.72 7.12
CA GLU A 32 19.29 -6.26 7.13
C GLU A 32 18.14 -5.78 6.24
N LEU A 33 17.91 -6.41 5.08
CA LEU A 33 16.72 -6.14 4.24
C LEU A 33 15.43 -6.51 4.97
N VAL A 34 15.41 -7.63 5.69
CA VAL A 34 14.26 -8.02 6.52
C VAL A 34 13.99 -6.95 7.58
N ARG A 35 14.99 -6.56 8.38
CA ARG A 35 14.83 -5.51 9.42
C ARG A 35 14.34 -4.17 8.86
N ARG A 36 14.76 -3.84 7.64
CA ARG A 36 14.38 -2.59 6.97
C ARG A 36 12.92 -2.57 6.54
N TYR A 37 12.36 -3.72 6.12
CA TYR A 37 11.06 -3.79 5.46
C TYR A 37 9.99 -4.60 6.18
N ASP A 38 10.29 -5.30 7.27
CA ASP A 38 9.34 -6.14 8.00
C ASP A 38 8.07 -5.38 8.41
N ARG A 39 8.23 -4.20 9.00
CA ARG A 39 7.13 -3.35 9.45
C ARG A 39 6.26 -2.83 8.30
N ASN A 40 6.89 -2.47 7.18
CA ASN A 40 6.18 -1.99 6.00
C ASN A 40 5.37 -3.13 5.37
N VAL A 41 5.99 -4.30 5.21
CA VAL A 41 5.32 -5.50 4.68
C VAL A 41 4.18 -5.93 5.59
N PHE A 42 4.39 -5.93 6.92
CA PHE A 42 3.35 -6.24 7.89
C PHE A 42 2.16 -5.28 7.78
N ARG A 43 2.41 -3.98 7.69
CA ARG A 43 1.36 -2.96 7.56
C ARG A 43 0.54 -3.16 6.28
N ILE A 44 1.20 -3.41 5.14
CA ILE A 44 0.53 -3.74 3.88
C ILE A 44 -0.33 -4.99 4.05
N ALA A 45 0.25 -6.07 4.56
CA ALA A 45 -0.44 -7.34 4.79
C ALA A 45 -1.65 -7.17 5.71
N GLN A 46 -1.49 -6.45 6.83
CA GLN A 46 -2.56 -6.14 7.79
C GLN A 46 -3.72 -5.38 7.15
N HIS A 47 -3.42 -4.38 6.31
CA HIS A 47 -4.47 -3.64 5.61
C HIS A 47 -5.20 -4.51 4.56
N ILE A 48 -4.52 -5.46 3.93
CA ILE A 48 -5.14 -6.34 2.93
C ILE A 48 -5.95 -7.44 3.61
N THR A 49 -5.36 -8.18 4.56
CA THR A 49 -5.99 -9.34 5.22
C THR A 49 -7.02 -8.94 6.27
N GLN A 50 -6.85 -7.78 6.90
CA GLN A 50 -7.64 -7.33 8.06
C GLN A 50 -7.62 -8.32 9.23
N ASN A 51 -6.60 -9.12 9.31
CA ASN A 51 -6.38 -10.10 10.38
C ASN A 51 -4.88 -10.14 10.70
N ARG A 52 -4.55 -10.08 11.99
CA ARG A 52 -3.16 -9.98 12.44
C ARG A 52 -2.37 -11.27 12.17
N GLU A 53 -2.94 -12.42 12.50
CA GLU A 53 -2.30 -13.72 12.30
C GLU A 53 -2.03 -13.96 10.80
N ASP A 54 -3.04 -13.69 9.95
CA ASP A 54 -2.88 -13.78 8.51
C ASP A 54 -1.79 -12.82 7.99
N ALA A 55 -1.66 -11.63 8.58
CA ALA A 55 -0.64 -10.67 8.20
C ALA A 55 0.76 -11.13 8.61
N GLU A 56 0.92 -11.69 9.80
CA GLU A 56 2.18 -12.28 10.29
C GLU A 56 2.63 -13.44 9.39
N ASP A 57 1.72 -14.33 9.02
CA ASP A 57 1.98 -15.41 8.06
C ASP A 57 2.40 -14.88 6.69
N VAL A 58 1.71 -13.84 6.18
CA VAL A 58 2.06 -13.22 4.91
C VAL A 58 3.46 -12.62 4.93
N VAL A 59 3.86 -11.96 6.01
CA VAL A 59 5.22 -11.42 6.16
C VAL A 59 6.25 -12.54 6.06
N GLN A 60 6.05 -13.61 6.82
CA GLN A 60 6.95 -14.77 6.84
C GLN A 60 7.07 -15.41 5.44
N GLU A 61 5.94 -15.70 4.80
CA GLU A 61 5.91 -16.29 3.46
C GLU A 61 6.53 -15.36 2.40
N ALA A 62 6.28 -14.05 2.50
CA ALA A 62 6.84 -13.09 1.57
C ALA A 62 8.36 -13.04 1.63
N PHE A 63 8.95 -13.01 2.83
CA PHE A 63 10.40 -13.02 2.98
C PHE A 63 11.03 -14.36 2.61
N LEU A 64 10.41 -15.49 2.94
CA LEU A 64 10.87 -16.80 2.50
C LEU A 64 10.88 -16.90 0.97
N LYS A 65 9.82 -16.45 0.30
CA LYS A 65 9.76 -16.42 -1.17
C LYS A 65 10.75 -15.42 -1.77
N ALA A 66 10.93 -14.26 -1.14
CA ALA A 66 11.94 -13.29 -1.56
C ALA A 66 13.35 -13.89 -1.49
N TYR A 67 13.70 -14.54 -0.38
CA TYR A 67 14.98 -15.19 -0.21
C TYR A 67 15.20 -16.30 -1.27
N GLY A 68 14.26 -17.22 -1.41
CA GLY A 68 14.35 -18.33 -2.35
C GLY A 68 14.37 -17.92 -3.83
N ASN A 69 13.85 -16.71 -4.16
CA ASN A 69 13.84 -16.17 -5.52
C ASN A 69 14.82 -15.00 -5.73
N LEU A 70 15.65 -14.68 -4.72
CA LEU A 70 16.52 -13.51 -4.77
C LEU A 70 17.49 -13.56 -5.97
N ALA A 71 18.00 -14.74 -6.32
CA ALA A 71 18.85 -14.93 -7.49
C ALA A 71 18.18 -14.52 -8.81
N LYS A 72 16.83 -14.63 -8.89
CA LYS A 72 16.03 -14.28 -10.08
C LYS A 72 15.64 -12.80 -10.13
N PHE A 73 15.89 -12.04 -9.08
CA PHE A 73 15.60 -10.61 -9.06
C PHE A 73 16.52 -9.87 -10.04
N GLN A 74 15.95 -9.28 -11.07
CA GLN A 74 16.70 -8.70 -12.21
C GLN A 74 17.14 -7.24 -12.02
N GLU A 75 16.91 -6.64 -10.85
CA GLU A 75 17.25 -5.23 -10.54
C GLU A 75 16.58 -4.20 -11.48
N GLN A 76 15.49 -4.58 -12.16
CA GLN A 76 14.70 -3.70 -13.03
C GLN A 76 13.75 -2.78 -12.25
N SER A 77 13.60 -3.01 -10.94
CA SER A 77 12.83 -2.20 -10.00
C SER A 77 13.58 -2.12 -8.68
N LYS A 78 13.13 -1.28 -7.75
CA LYS A 78 13.61 -1.31 -6.37
C LYS A 78 13.29 -2.68 -5.75
N PHE A 79 14.18 -3.18 -4.90
CA PHE A 79 13.93 -4.42 -4.16
C PHE A 79 12.63 -4.34 -3.35
N TYR A 80 12.38 -3.19 -2.72
CA TYR A 80 11.14 -2.96 -1.98
C TYR A 80 9.88 -3.14 -2.84
N THR A 81 9.85 -2.60 -4.05
CA THR A 81 8.70 -2.75 -4.96
C THR A 81 8.46 -4.22 -5.33
N TRP A 82 9.54 -4.96 -5.60
CA TRP A 82 9.47 -6.40 -5.88
C TRP A 82 8.98 -7.20 -4.66
N LEU A 83 9.48 -6.90 -3.46
CA LEU A 83 9.05 -7.51 -2.20
C LEU A 83 7.55 -7.24 -1.92
N VAL A 84 7.11 -5.99 -2.11
CA VAL A 84 5.68 -5.60 -1.96
C VAL A 84 4.80 -6.41 -2.91
N ARG A 85 5.21 -6.63 -4.16
CA ARG A 85 4.47 -7.49 -5.09
C ARG A 85 4.29 -8.90 -4.54
N ILE A 86 5.35 -9.50 -3.99
CA ILE A 86 5.28 -10.82 -3.37
C ILE A 86 4.30 -10.80 -2.20
N ALA A 87 4.42 -9.83 -1.29
CA ALA A 87 3.57 -9.72 -0.11
C ALA A 87 2.08 -9.51 -0.46
N VAL A 88 1.78 -8.66 -1.44
CA VAL A 88 0.41 -8.45 -1.91
C VAL A 88 -0.17 -9.74 -2.48
N ASN A 89 0.58 -10.46 -3.31
CA ASN A 89 0.14 -11.73 -3.89
C ASN A 89 -0.16 -12.77 -2.80
N GLU A 90 0.70 -12.89 -1.77
CA GLU A 90 0.46 -13.78 -0.64
C GLU A 90 -0.78 -13.38 0.17
N ALA A 91 -0.94 -12.08 0.45
CA ALA A 91 -2.10 -11.58 1.16
C ALA A 91 -3.41 -11.86 0.41
N LEU A 92 -3.43 -11.64 -0.91
CA LEU A 92 -4.58 -11.95 -1.76
C LEU A 92 -4.87 -13.46 -1.82
N LEU A 93 -3.82 -14.28 -1.91
CA LEU A 93 -3.95 -15.74 -1.90
C LEU A 93 -4.55 -16.22 -0.56
N LYS A 94 -4.09 -15.67 0.57
CA LYS A 94 -4.62 -15.97 1.90
C LYS A 94 -6.11 -15.64 2.00
N LEU A 95 -6.52 -14.48 1.47
CA LEU A 95 -7.94 -14.09 1.45
C LEU A 95 -8.80 -15.01 0.59
N ARG A 96 -8.32 -15.42 -0.59
CA ARG A 96 -9.05 -16.36 -1.47
C ARG A 96 -9.27 -17.71 -0.78
N ARG A 97 -8.27 -18.20 -0.05
CA ARG A 97 -8.40 -19.46 0.71
C ARG A 97 -9.41 -19.36 1.85
N ARG A 98 -9.52 -18.18 2.49
CA ARG A 98 -10.42 -17.95 3.64
C ARG A 98 -11.88 -17.72 3.21
N LYS A 99 -12.12 -17.14 2.02
CA LYS A 99 -13.45 -16.84 1.48
C LYS A 99 -13.54 -17.28 0.02
N PRO A 100 -13.66 -18.59 -0.25
CA PRO A 100 -13.67 -19.09 -1.62
C PRO A 100 -14.89 -18.61 -2.44
N GLU A 101 -16.01 -18.25 -1.78
CA GLU A 101 -17.22 -17.76 -2.45
C GLU A 101 -17.15 -16.29 -2.90
N ARG A 102 -16.19 -15.52 -2.40
CA ARG A 102 -15.92 -14.17 -2.91
C ARG A 102 -14.65 -14.21 -3.75
N THR A 103 -14.81 -14.15 -5.05
CA THR A 103 -13.69 -13.94 -5.97
C THR A 103 -13.04 -12.61 -5.62
N VAL A 104 -11.96 -12.68 -4.83
CA VAL A 104 -11.18 -11.50 -4.47
C VAL A 104 -10.28 -11.19 -5.65
N SER A 105 -10.83 -10.60 -6.69
CA SER A 105 -10.10 -10.08 -7.84
C SER A 105 -9.81 -8.60 -7.60
N LEU A 106 -8.55 -8.19 -7.83
CA LEU A 106 -8.24 -6.76 -7.97
C LEU A 106 -8.87 -6.19 -9.25
N ASP A 107 -9.26 -7.07 -10.19
CA ASP A 107 -9.85 -6.71 -11.47
C ASP A 107 -11.38 -6.54 -11.41
N GLU A 108 -12.01 -6.78 -10.25
CA GLU A 108 -13.43 -6.52 -10.12
C GLU A 108 -13.67 -5.02 -10.38
N GLU A 109 -14.10 -4.73 -11.61
CA GLU A 109 -14.67 -3.43 -11.96
C GLU A 109 -15.86 -3.21 -11.02
N VAL A 110 -15.64 -2.41 -9.98
CA VAL A 110 -16.76 -1.89 -9.20
C VAL A 110 -17.51 -0.97 -10.15
N LYS A 111 -18.52 -1.53 -10.83
CA LYS A 111 -19.51 -0.76 -11.58
C LYS A 111 -20.21 0.14 -10.57
N THR A 112 -19.68 1.31 -10.39
CA THR A 112 -20.41 2.41 -9.76
C THR A 112 -21.21 3.07 -10.87
N GLU A 113 -22.53 2.96 -10.76
CA GLU A 113 -23.51 3.64 -11.61
C GLU A 113 -23.56 5.15 -11.33
N ASP A 114 -22.45 5.81 -11.19
CA ASP A 114 -22.46 7.27 -11.15
C ASP A 114 -21.10 7.84 -11.56
N ASP A 115 -21.01 8.21 -12.82
CA ASP A 115 -19.84 8.85 -13.44
C ASP A 115 -19.82 10.38 -13.20
N SER A 116 -20.65 10.87 -12.30
CA SER A 116 -20.68 12.28 -11.89
C SER A 116 -19.68 12.52 -10.75
N LEU A 117 -18.44 12.85 -11.11
CA LEU A 117 -17.43 13.32 -10.18
C LEU A 117 -17.82 14.71 -9.65
N PRO A 118 -18.08 14.88 -8.35
CA PRO A 118 -18.26 16.22 -7.78
C PRO A 118 -16.94 16.99 -7.88
N ARG A 119 -16.95 18.08 -8.60
CA ARG A 119 -15.78 18.95 -8.84
C ARG A 119 -15.54 19.97 -7.73
N GLU A 120 -16.33 19.92 -6.66
CA GLU A 120 -16.21 20.89 -5.57
C GLU A 120 -15.33 20.38 -4.44
N VAL A 121 -14.23 21.09 -4.25
CA VAL A 121 -13.38 21.00 -3.07
C VAL A 121 -14.13 21.71 -1.93
N ALA A 122 -14.88 20.96 -1.13
CA ALA A 122 -15.48 21.52 0.08
C ALA A 122 -14.38 21.87 1.08
N ASP A 123 -14.43 23.07 1.59
CA ASP A 123 -13.54 23.62 2.61
C ASP A 123 -13.64 22.80 3.91
N TRP A 124 -12.48 22.47 4.52
CA TRP A 124 -12.43 21.73 5.77
C TRP A 124 -12.65 22.71 6.92
N SER A 125 -13.84 22.76 7.45
CA SER A 125 -14.15 23.41 8.72
C SER A 125 -14.88 22.40 9.61
N PRO A 126 -14.42 22.08 10.79
CA PRO A 126 -13.37 22.57 11.67
C PRO A 126 -12.08 21.72 11.61
N ASN A 127 -10.95 22.26 12.11
CA ASN A 127 -9.66 21.56 12.15
C ASN A 127 -9.72 20.31 13.07
N PRO A 128 -9.63 19.07 12.54
CA PRO A 128 -9.76 17.86 13.35
C PRO A 128 -8.68 17.71 14.41
N GLU A 129 -7.49 18.27 14.19
CA GLU A 129 -6.37 18.19 15.15
C GLU A 129 -6.67 18.86 16.49
N GLN A 130 -7.58 19.85 16.51
CA GLN A 130 -8.00 20.54 17.72
C GLN A 130 -9.10 19.81 18.50
N MET A 131 -9.83 18.89 17.85
CA MET A 131 -10.97 18.19 18.44
C MET A 131 -10.67 16.76 18.91
N TYR A 132 -9.56 16.17 18.47
CA TYR A 132 -9.22 14.77 18.73
C TYR A 132 -7.78 14.63 19.23
N ASN A 133 -7.55 13.68 20.16
CA ASN A 133 -6.18 13.29 20.43
C ASN A 133 -5.64 12.45 19.25
N GLN A 134 -4.31 12.36 19.14
CA GLN A 134 -3.66 11.67 18.01
C GLN A 134 -4.03 10.19 17.91
N GLU A 135 -4.35 9.52 19.01
CA GLU A 135 -4.73 8.11 19.03
C GLU A 135 -6.13 7.93 18.47
N GLU A 136 -7.08 8.75 18.92
CA GLU A 136 -8.46 8.72 18.41
C GLU A 136 -8.51 8.99 16.90
N LEU A 137 -7.74 9.97 16.43
CA LEU A 137 -7.66 10.26 14.99
C LEU A 137 -7.07 9.09 14.19
N ARG A 138 -6.03 8.44 14.70
CA ARG A 138 -5.44 7.23 14.08
C ARG A 138 -6.45 6.10 13.98
N ASP A 139 -7.24 5.88 15.03
CA ASP A 139 -8.27 4.84 15.04
C ASP A 139 -9.37 5.12 14.03
N ILE A 140 -9.83 6.37 13.94
CA ILE A 140 -10.83 6.80 12.96
C ILE A 140 -10.31 6.56 11.54
N LEU A 141 -9.08 7.01 11.25
CA LEU A 141 -8.46 6.82 9.94
C LEU A 141 -8.30 5.34 9.61
N THR A 142 -7.81 4.54 10.56
CA THR A 142 -7.62 3.10 10.37
C THR A 142 -8.94 2.40 10.04
N ARG A 143 -9.99 2.64 10.81
CA ARG A 143 -11.34 2.08 10.56
C ARG A 143 -11.91 2.54 9.22
N THR A 144 -11.70 3.81 8.87
CA THR A 144 -12.19 4.37 7.60
C THR A 144 -11.48 3.72 6.41
N ILE A 145 -10.16 3.52 6.49
CA ILE A 145 -9.37 2.82 5.46
C ILE A 145 -9.81 1.35 5.36
N GLN A 146 -9.98 0.67 6.49
CA GLN A 146 -10.43 -0.73 6.52
C GLN A 146 -11.81 -0.92 5.89
N GLY A 147 -12.67 0.08 5.94
CA GLY A 147 -13.98 0.07 5.33
C GLY A 147 -13.99 0.24 3.81
N LEU A 148 -12.88 0.60 3.17
CA LEU A 148 -12.83 0.70 1.71
C LEU A 148 -12.96 -0.69 1.05
N PRO A 149 -13.55 -0.78 -0.16
CA PRO A 149 -13.44 -1.95 -1.00
C PRO A 149 -11.98 -2.34 -1.20
N GLN A 150 -11.69 -3.64 -1.22
CA GLN A 150 -10.31 -4.14 -1.19
C GLN A 150 -9.41 -3.56 -2.28
N GLY A 151 -9.88 -3.49 -3.55
CA GLY A 151 -9.07 -2.95 -4.64
C GLY A 151 -8.72 -1.47 -4.45
N PHE A 152 -9.62 -0.67 -3.87
CA PHE A 152 -9.38 0.75 -3.57
C PHE A 152 -8.46 0.89 -2.36
N ARG A 153 -8.69 0.10 -1.31
CA ARG A 153 -7.86 0.07 -0.10
C ARG A 153 -6.42 -0.28 -0.40
N THR A 154 -6.18 -1.34 -1.17
CA THR A 154 -4.83 -1.76 -1.51
C THR A 154 -4.07 -0.69 -2.28
N VAL A 155 -4.70 -0.08 -3.30
CA VAL A 155 -4.08 1.02 -4.05
C VAL A 155 -3.79 2.23 -3.14
N PHE A 156 -4.74 2.61 -2.28
CA PHE A 156 -4.58 3.73 -1.36
C PHE A 156 -3.43 3.49 -0.36
N VAL A 157 -3.37 2.29 0.22
CA VAL A 157 -2.30 1.93 1.17
C VAL A 157 -0.94 2.02 0.49
N LEU A 158 -0.76 1.43 -0.68
CA LEU A 158 0.53 1.46 -1.37
C LEU A 158 0.95 2.89 -1.78
N ARG A 159 -0.02 3.71 -2.24
CA ARG A 159 0.26 5.07 -2.72
C ARG A 159 0.41 6.10 -1.61
N ASP A 160 -0.57 6.17 -0.70
CA ASP A 160 -0.71 7.29 0.24
C ASP A 160 -0.18 6.95 1.65
N VAL A 161 -0.10 5.66 2.00
CA VAL A 161 0.47 5.23 3.29
C VAL A 161 1.93 4.81 3.16
N GLU A 162 2.25 3.98 2.14
CA GLU A 162 3.60 3.43 1.95
C GLU A 162 4.47 4.26 0.98
N GLY A 163 3.89 5.25 0.30
CA GLY A 163 4.62 6.20 -0.52
C GLY A 163 5.18 5.66 -1.84
N LEU A 164 4.69 4.51 -2.34
CA LEU A 164 5.09 4.03 -3.66
C LEU A 164 4.65 5.03 -4.75
N SER A 165 5.40 5.14 -5.84
CA SER A 165 4.96 5.91 -7.01
C SER A 165 3.75 5.23 -7.69
N THR A 166 3.10 5.94 -8.62
CA THR A 166 2.01 5.35 -9.40
C THR A 166 2.51 4.17 -10.23
N GLU A 167 3.71 4.30 -10.79
CA GLU A 167 4.39 3.29 -11.60
C GLU A 167 4.77 2.07 -10.75
N GLU A 168 5.37 2.29 -9.58
CA GLU A 168 5.73 1.23 -8.62
C GLU A 168 4.47 0.49 -8.13
N THR A 169 3.38 1.22 -7.87
CA THR A 169 2.09 0.62 -7.47
C THR A 169 1.49 -0.19 -8.61
N ALA A 170 1.52 0.32 -9.84
CA ALA A 170 1.05 -0.38 -11.02
C ALA A 170 1.82 -1.69 -11.23
N GLN A 171 3.14 -1.63 -11.08
CA GLN A 171 4.02 -2.81 -11.17
C GLN A 171 3.74 -3.82 -10.04
N ALA A 172 3.61 -3.36 -8.79
CA ALA A 172 3.35 -4.23 -7.65
C ALA A 172 2.00 -4.94 -7.71
N LEU A 173 0.98 -4.29 -8.30
CA LEU A 173 -0.39 -4.82 -8.40
C LEU A 173 -0.70 -5.45 -9.76
N GLU A 174 0.22 -5.43 -10.72
CA GLU A 174 0.01 -5.85 -12.11
C GLU A 174 -1.18 -5.12 -12.78
N LEU A 175 -1.33 -3.83 -12.47
CA LEU A 175 -2.38 -2.98 -13.00
C LEU A 175 -1.83 -1.97 -14.02
N SER A 176 -2.71 -1.46 -14.88
CA SER A 176 -2.35 -0.31 -15.71
C SER A 176 -2.25 0.99 -14.87
N ILE A 177 -1.41 1.93 -15.27
CA ILE A 177 -1.30 3.25 -14.63
C ILE A 177 -2.65 3.97 -14.56
N PRO A 178 -3.49 4.02 -15.62
CA PRO A 178 -4.83 4.58 -15.53
C PRO A 178 -5.72 3.89 -14.49
N ALA A 179 -5.65 2.55 -14.35
CA ALA A 179 -6.41 1.82 -13.35
C ALA A 179 -5.99 2.20 -11.92
N VAL A 180 -4.68 2.35 -11.66
CA VAL A 180 -4.18 2.83 -10.36
C VAL A 180 -4.71 4.23 -10.07
N LYS A 181 -4.60 5.17 -11.02
CA LYS A 181 -5.09 6.55 -10.85
C LYS A 181 -6.58 6.61 -10.56
N SER A 182 -7.39 5.86 -11.32
CA SER A 182 -8.84 5.80 -11.13
C SER A 182 -9.21 5.23 -9.75
N ARG A 183 -8.59 4.11 -9.36
CA ARG A 183 -8.85 3.49 -8.04
C ARG A 183 -8.41 4.38 -6.89
N LEU A 184 -7.27 5.06 -7.02
CA LEU A 184 -6.79 6.00 -6.01
C LEU A 184 -7.75 7.18 -5.84
N LEU A 185 -8.22 7.76 -6.94
CA LEU A 185 -9.21 8.84 -6.89
C LEU A 185 -10.48 8.41 -6.17
N ARG A 186 -11.04 7.25 -6.56
CA ARG A 186 -12.25 6.70 -5.91
C ARG A 186 -12.01 6.39 -4.42
N ALA A 187 -10.83 5.85 -4.07
CA ALA A 187 -10.47 5.61 -2.67
C ALA A 187 -10.48 6.92 -1.85
N ARG A 188 -9.85 7.97 -2.36
CA ARG A 188 -9.79 9.28 -1.70
C ARG A 188 -11.16 9.93 -1.55
N LEU A 189 -12.01 9.84 -2.58
CA LEU A 189 -13.38 10.35 -2.52
C LEU A 189 -14.20 9.63 -1.46
N GLN A 190 -14.18 8.30 -1.43
CA GLN A 190 -14.90 7.52 -0.42
C GLN A 190 -14.36 7.77 1.01
N LEU A 191 -13.06 7.91 1.18
CA LEU A 191 -12.46 8.26 2.48
C LEU A 191 -12.94 9.63 2.93
N ARG A 192 -12.87 10.65 2.06
CA ARG A 192 -13.33 11.99 2.35
C ARG A 192 -14.81 12.00 2.77
N GLU A 193 -15.67 11.33 2.02
CA GLU A 193 -17.11 11.27 2.33
C GLU A 193 -17.38 10.61 3.69
N ARG A 194 -16.69 9.51 4.00
CA ARG A 194 -16.85 8.82 5.29
C ARG A 194 -16.34 9.64 6.46
N LEU A 195 -15.18 10.29 6.30
CA LEU A 195 -14.62 11.17 7.32
C LEU A 195 -15.52 12.39 7.55
N ASN A 196 -16.04 13.02 6.49
CA ASN A 196 -16.99 14.13 6.62
C ASN A 196 -18.24 13.72 7.40
N ARG A 197 -18.84 12.58 7.07
CA ARG A 197 -20.02 12.07 7.81
C ARG A 197 -19.69 11.81 9.28
N PHE A 198 -18.49 11.28 9.57
CA PHE A 198 -18.06 11.02 10.95
C PHE A 198 -17.93 12.33 11.74
N PHE A 199 -17.23 13.32 11.20
CA PHE A 199 -16.99 14.60 11.88
C PHE A 199 -18.29 15.44 12.01
N GLN A 200 -19.15 15.45 11.00
CA GLN A 200 -20.44 16.13 11.08
C GLN A 200 -21.35 15.53 12.15
N LYS A 201 -21.41 14.20 12.27
CA LYS A 201 -22.24 13.54 13.28
C LYS A 201 -21.79 13.88 14.70
N LYS A 202 -20.49 14.03 14.94
CA LYS A 202 -19.97 14.37 16.27
C LYS A 202 -20.15 15.86 16.57
N ALA A 203 -19.95 16.74 15.59
CA ALA A 203 -20.22 18.17 15.74
C ALA A 203 -21.70 18.48 16.05
N SER A 204 -22.63 17.62 15.57
CA SER A 204 -24.07 17.74 15.86
C SER A 204 -24.48 17.07 17.17
N GLY A 205 -23.67 16.19 17.74
CA GLY A 205 -23.97 15.44 18.98
C GLY A 205 -23.43 16.10 20.26
N ASP A 206 -22.55 17.09 20.17
CA ASP A 206 -22.01 17.84 21.33
C ASP A 206 -22.85 19.07 21.71
N GLY A 207 -23.99 19.26 21.06
CA GLY A 207 -24.91 20.40 21.31
C GLY A 207 -26.03 20.10 22.29
N ASP A 208 -26.12 18.91 22.89
CA ASP A 208 -27.25 18.51 23.75
C ASP A 208 -26.77 17.91 25.10
N GLN A 209 -26.01 18.72 25.89
CA GLN A 209 -25.88 18.54 27.34
C GLN A 209 -25.80 19.88 28.04
#